data_2590239c0c530d464e70a5b3a93075f3
#
_entry.id   2590239c0c530d464e70a5b3a93075f3
#
_cell.length_a   1.000
_cell.length_b   1.000
_cell.length_c   1.000
_cell.angle_alpha   90.00
_cell.angle_beta   90.00
_cell.angle_gamma   90.00
#
_symmetry.space_group_name_H-M   'P 1'
#
loop_
_entity.id
_entity.type
_entity.pdbx_description
1 polymer ?
#
loop_
_entity_poly.entity_id
_entity_poly.type
_entity_poly.pdbx_seq_one_letter_code
_entity_poly.pdbx_strand_id
1 'polypeptide(L)'
;MNIQSSIDKNSIKAVNNLNALLCISKVLNEDIVNITDIHLMKKGMTNRSFYFQCRGKKYIMRIPGEGTDKLINRKEEASVYRAIAGKDLSDRVLYINPVNGYKITEFYRDARMCDAHNKMDVKCCLERLREFHEMKLQVEHEFDLFAQIEFYESLWQGTPSGYSDYAETKSRVFSLQQYINEYKEEYCLTHIDAVPDNFLILSDGSVKLIDWEYAAMQDPHVDIAMFAIYSLYDKEQVDNLIDIYFDGYCPKEIRIKIYCYIAVCGLLWSNWCEYKEKLGVKFCEYAYRQYQYAKDFFDIVQRNLIN
;
A
#
# COMPACT_ATOMS: atom_id res chain seq x y z
N MET A 1 12.95 30.17 30.26
CA MET A 1 13.82 30.04 29.08
C MET A 1 12.92 29.78 27.88
N ASN A 2 12.95 30.63 26.89
CA ASN A 2 12.04 30.60 25.75
C ASN A 2 12.51 29.49 24.77
N ILE A 3 11.86 28.37 24.74
CA ILE A 3 12.17 27.20 23.88
C ILE A 3 12.18 27.57 22.38
N GLN A 4 11.53 28.67 22.03
CA GLN A 4 11.40 29.17 20.64
C GLN A 4 12.70 29.80 20.07
N SER A 5 13.71 30.09 20.87
CA SER A 5 14.92 30.76 20.41
C SER A 5 16.09 29.85 20.02
N SER A 6 16.01 28.55 20.30
CA SER A 6 17.09 27.59 20.05
C SER A 6 16.83 26.63 18.90
N ILE A 7 15.64 26.67 18.29
CA ILE A 7 15.28 25.81 17.15
C ILE A 7 15.57 26.59 15.86
N ASP A 8 16.31 25.99 14.93
CA ASP A 8 16.51 26.59 13.61
C ASP A 8 15.14 26.90 12.97
N LYS A 9 14.89 28.17 12.68
CA LYS A 9 13.64 28.64 12.07
C LYS A 9 13.28 27.94 10.77
N ASN A 10 14.27 27.37 10.06
CA ASN A 10 14.06 26.57 8.85
C ASN A 10 13.48 25.20 9.17
N SER A 11 13.89 24.58 10.28
CA SER A 11 13.36 23.28 10.75
C SER A 11 11.90 23.40 11.16
N ILE A 12 11.49 24.47 11.83
CA ILE A 12 10.07 24.72 12.19
C ILE A 12 9.23 24.99 10.93
N LYS A 13 9.74 25.75 9.95
CA LYS A 13 9.06 25.99 8.68
C LYS A 13 8.89 24.72 7.84
N ALA A 14 9.87 23.82 7.86
CA ALA A 14 9.82 22.57 7.12
C ALA A 14 8.77 21.60 7.69
N VAL A 15 8.62 21.54 9.03
CA VAL A 15 7.69 20.58 9.67
C VAL A 15 6.34 21.19 9.98
N ASN A 16 6.26 22.49 10.21
CA ASN A 16 5.06 23.26 10.60
C ASN A 16 4.19 22.56 11.68
N ASN A 17 4.80 21.66 12.48
CA ASN A 17 4.11 20.80 13.42
C ASN A 17 4.94 20.57 14.70
N LEU A 18 4.78 21.47 15.66
CA LEU A 18 5.42 21.36 16.97
C LEU A 18 5.08 20.02 17.68
N ASN A 19 3.87 19.51 17.47
CA ASN A 19 3.44 18.25 18.09
C ASN A 19 4.27 17.04 17.59
N ALA A 20 4.70 17.05 16.33
CA ALA A 20 5.57 16.00 15.80
C ALA A 20 6.96 16.04 16.45
N LEU A 21 7.55 17.23 16.62
CA LEU A 21 8.84 17.39 17.30
C LEU A 21 8.77 16.98 18.78
N LEU A 22 7.69 17.33 19.47
CA LEU A 22 7.43 16.91 20.85
C LEU A 22 7.26 15.37 20.93
N CYS A 23 6.58 14.78 19.96
CA CYS A 23 6.45 13.33 19.86
C CYS A 23 7.81 12.64 19.67
N ILE A 24 8.64 13.12 18.76
CA ILE A 24 9.99 12.60 18.51
C ILE A 24 10.84 12.71 19.79
N SER A 25 10.87 13.88 20.42
CA SER A 25 11.59 14.15 21.65
C SER A 25 11.21 13.13 22.74
N LYS A 26 9.91 12.91 22.94
CA LYS A 26 9.40 11.95 23.94
C LYS A 26 9.78 10.51 23.60
N VAL A 27 9.61 10.10 22.34
CA VAL A 27 9.85 8.71 21.91
C VAL A 27 11.33 8.35 21.98
N LEU A 28 12.20 9.25 21.55
CA LEU A 28 13.65 9.04 21.57
C LEU A 28 14.28 9.39 22.93
N ASN A 29 13.52 9.97 23.87
CA ASN A 29 14.02 10.49 25.14
C ASN A 29 15.17 11.48 24.95
N GLU A 30 14.99 12.44 24.05
CA GLU A 30 16.00 13.42 23.63
C GLU A 30 15.45 14.82 23.61
N ASP A 31 16.31 15.82 23.90
CA ASP A 31 15.93 17.21 23.74
C ASP A 31 15.66 17.56 22.26
N ILE A 32 14.69 18.42 22.02
CA ILE A 32 14.33 18.89 20.67
C ILE A 32 15.55 19.48 19.93
N VAL A 33 16.49 20.10 20.63
CA VAL A 33 17.71 20.66 20.05
C VAL A 33 18.64 19.59 19.42
N ASN A 34 18.48 18.33 19.82
CA ASN A 34 19.22 17.20 19.25
C ASN A 34 18.54 16.62 17.99
N ILE A 35 17.35 17.12 17.63
CA ILE A 35 16.64 16.74 16.40
C ILE A 35 17.08 17.71 15.31
N THR A 36 17.89 17.21 14.40
CA THR A 36 18.58 18.01 13.38
C THR A 36 18.32 17.44 11.97
N ASP A 37 18.80 18.13 10.94
CA ASP A 37 18.79 17.64 9.55
C ASP A 37 17.39 17.19 9.09
N ILE A 38 16.38 18.04 9.34
CA ILE A 38 14.98 17.73 9.06
C ILE A 38 14.67 18.07 7.61
N HIS A 39 14.28 17.06 6.81
CA HIS A 39 13.92 17.24 5.42
C HIS A 39 12.59 16.55 5.09
N LEU A 40 11.72 17.31 4.42
CA LEU A 40 10.49 16.73 3.86
C LEU A 40 10.86 15.70 2.80
N MET A 41 10.28 14.52 2.91
CA MET A 41 10.31 13.52 1.86
C MET A 41 9.33 13.91 0.75
N LYS A 42 9.50 13.32 -0.44
CA LYS A 42 8.52 13.48 -1.51
C LYS A 42 7.12 13.19 -0.95
N LYS A 43 6.17 14.07 -1.21
CA LYS A 43 4.79 13.93 -0.70
C LYS A 43 4.20 12.61 -1.21
N GLY A 44 3.87 11.70 -0.29
CA GLY A 44 3.09 10.51 -0.60
C GLY A 44 1.63 10.86 -0.92
N MET A 45 0.86 9.91 -1.44
CA MET A 45 -0.55 10.10 -1.80
C MET A 45 -1.45 10.28 -0.57
N THR A 46 -1.08 9.68 0.56
CA THR A 46 -1.86 9.63 1.79
C THR A 46 -1.20 10.33 2.98
N ASN A 47 0.12 10.30 3.07
CA ASN A 47 0.87 10.72 4.25
C ASN A 47 1.87 11.84 3.93
N ARG A 48 2.23 12.61 4.97
CA ARG A 48 3.38 13.52 4.95
C ARG A 48 4.49 12.90 5.77
N SER A 49 5.64 12.69 5.16
CA SER A 49 6.80 12.12 5.84
C SER A 49 7.99 13.06 5.77
N PHE A 50 8.77 13.09 6.82
CA PHE A 50 10.07 13.73 6.82
C PHE A 50 11.10 12.84 7.50
N TYR A 51 12.30 12.86 6.98
CA TYR A 51 13.41 12.27 7.70
C TYR A 51 14.06 13.30 8.62
N PHE A 52 14.68 12.83 9.67
CA PHE A 52 15.42 13.67 10.62
C PHE A 52 16.59 12.88 11.20
N GLN A 53 17.55 13.57 11.78
CA GLN A 53 18.68 12.98 12.46
C GLN A 53 18.61 13.29 13.96
N CYS A 54 18.93 12.27 14.78
CA CYS A 54 19.10 12.43 16.21
C CYS A 54 20.27 11.59 16.67
N ARG A 55 21.27 12.20 17.32
CA ARG A 55 22.52 11.57 17.79
C ARG A 55 23.21 10.70 16.73
N GLY A 56 23.31 11.20 15.51
CA GLY A 56 23.99 10.53 14.39
C GLY A 56 23.18 9.40 13.72
N LYS A 57 22.01 9.05 14.26
CA LYS A 57 21.06 8.11 13.62
C LYS A 57 19.99 8.85 12.84
N LYS A 58 19.53 8.24 11.75
CA LYS A 58 18.47 8.78 10.90
C LYS A 58 17.17 8.04 11.12
N TYR A 59 16.07 8.79 11.06
CA TYR A 59 14.71 8.31 11.27
C TYR A 59 13.75 8.94 10.30
N ILE A 60 12.58 8.31 10.15
CA ILE A 60 11.44 8.86 9.43
C ILE A 60 10.33 9.13 10.44
N MET A 61 9.71 10.31 10.35
CA MET A 61 8.45 10.63 11.01
C MET A 61 7.37 10.73 9.95
N ARG A 62 6.31 9.90 10.07
CA ARG A 62 5.12 9.97 9.26
C ARG A 62 4.01 10.68 10.02
N ILE A 63 3.38 11.63 9.36
CA ILE A 63 2.19 12.35 9.82
C ILE A 63 1.07 12.07 8.80
N PRO A 64 -0.11 11.62 9.22
CA PRO A 64 -1.25 11.47 8.32
C PRO A 64 -1.57 12.75 7.54
N GLY A 65 -1.88 12.60 6.27
CA GLY A 65 -2.34 13.70 5.43
C GLY A 65 -3.80 14.06 5.71
N GLU A 66 -4.23 15.22 5.24
CA GLU A 66 -5.63 15.67 5.38
C GLU A 66 -6.58 14.71 4.65
N GLY A 67 -7.70 14.37 5.30
CA GLY A 67 -8.75 13.50 4.74
C GLY A 67 -8.42 12.00 4.76
N THR A 68 -7.25 11.60 5.29
CA THR A 68 -6.91 10.17 5.41
C THR A 68 -7.67 9.46 6.53
N ASP A 69 -8.19 10.20 7.50
CA ASP A 69 -8.98 9.63 8.62
C ASP A 69 -10.26 8.90 8.16
N LYS A 70 -10.78 9.26 6.96
CA LYS A 70 -11.92 8.57 6.34
C LYS A 70 -11.53 7.29 5.61
N LEU A 71 -10.25 7.14 5.25
CA LEU A 71 -9.74 6.05 4.43
C LEU A 71 -8.99 4.99 5.24
N ILE A 72 -8.31 5.40 6.31
CA ILE A 72 -7.39 4.56 7.08
C ILE A 72 -7.80 4.47 8.54
N ASN A 73 -8.00 3.24 9.01
CA ASN A 73 -8.21 2.96 10.43
C ASN A 73 -6.87 2.79 11.16
N ARG A 74 -6.46 3.81 11.89
CA ARG A 74 -5.15 3.82 12.58
C ARG A 74 -5.00 2.78 13.69
N LYS A 75 -6.12 2.28 14.27
CA LYS A 75 -6.10 1.18 15.24
C LYS A 75 -5.78 -0.15 14.56
N GLU A 76 -6.38 -0.38 13.40
CA GLU A 76 -6.12 -1.55 12.56
C GLU A 76 -4.67 -1.56 12.08
N GLU A 77 -4.18 -0.46 11.53
CA GLU A 77 -2.77 -0.31 11.15
C GLU A 77 -1.82 -0.64 12.33
N ALA A 78 -2.09 -0.10 13.52
CA ALA A 78 -1.29 -0.41 14.71
C ALA A 78 -1.38 -1.89 15.13
N SER A 79 -2.51 -2.56 14.87
CA SER A 79 -2.64 -4.01 15.12
C SER A 79 -1.80 -4.84 14.17
N VAL A 80 -1.72 -4.43 12.88
CA VAL A 80 -0.85 -5.05 11.89
C VAL A 80 0.61 -4.98 12.32
N TYR A 81 1.09 -3.78 12.69
CA TYR A 81 2.47 -3.63 13.17
C TYR A 81 2.79 -4.47 14.40
N ARG A 82 1.81 -4.76 15.26
CA ARG A 82 1.98 -5.73 16.37
C ARG A 82 2.09 -7.17 15.87
N ALA A 83 1.27 -7.55 14.87
CA ALA A 83 1.27 -8.90 14.31
C ALA A 83 2.60 -9.23 13.58
N ILE A 84 3.20 -8.26 12.89
CA ILE A 84 4.46 -8.42 12.16
C ILE A 84 5.71 -8.14 13.02
N ALA A 85 5.54 -7.71 14.27
CA ALA A 85 6.67 -7.38 15.14
C ALA A 85 7.62 -8.58 15.32
N GLY A 86 8.92 -8.35 15.16
CA GLY A 86 9.95 -9.38 15.29
C GLY A 86 10.02 -10.40 14.14
N LYS A 87 9.24 -10.22 13.07
CA LYS A 87 9.23 -11.11 11.88
C LYS A 87 10.22 -10.69 10.79
N ASP A 88 10.92 -9.59 11.01
CA ASP A 88 11.85 -9.01 10.04
C ASP A 88 11.22 -8.63 8.68
N LEU A 89 9.90 -8.44 8.65
CA LEU A 89 9.13 -8.14 7.44
C LEU A 89 9.16 -6.68 7.03
N SER A 90 9.18 -5.78 8.01
CA SER A 90 9.01 -4.34 7.81
C SER A 90 10.26 -3.56 8.20
N ASP A 91 10.25 -2.25 7.91
CA ASP A 91 11.15 -1.30 8.54
C ASP A 91 10.99 -1.33 10.07
N ARG A 92 12.06 -0.98 10.78
CA ARG A 92 12.01 -0.98 12.25
C ARG A 92 11.16 0.18 12.77
N VAL A 93 9.97 -0.15 13.28
CA VAL A 93 9.06 0.81 13.90
C VAL A 93 9.46 1.03 15.37
N LEU A 94 9.76 2.30 15.72
CA LEU A 94 10.04 2.71 17.09
C LEU A 94 8.77 3.16 17.81
N TYR A 95 7.84 3.72 17.05
CA TYR A 95 6.60 4.26 17.59
C TYR A 95 5.50 4.27 16.53
N ILE A 96 4.31 3.88 16.93
CA ILE A 96 3.07 4.07 16.18
C ILE A 96 1.94 4.45 17.13
N ASN A 97 1.17 5.47 16.78
CA ASN A 97 0.06 5.95 17.59
C ASN A 97 -1.27 5.58 16.93
N PRO A 98 -2.09 4.72 17.55
CA PRO A 98 -3.36 4.26 16.99
C PRO A 98 -4.48 5.34 17.02
N VAL A 99 -4.23 6.50 17.63
CA VAL A 99 -5.22 7.59 17.71
C VAL A 99 -4.99 8.64 16.62
N ASN A 100 -3.73 9.11 16.48
CA ASN A 100 -3.39 10.18 15.54
C ASN A 100 -2.56 9.71 14.35
N GLY A 101 -2.23 8.41 14.25
CA GLY A 101 -1.48 7.84 13.14
C GLY A 101 -0.02 8.26 13.02
N TYR A 102 0.54 8.93 14.02
CA TYR A 102 1.97 9.27 14.01
C TYR A 102 2.80 8.00 14.08
N LYS A 103 3.79 7.89 13.21
CA LYS A 103 4.70 6.74 13.15
C LYS A 103 6.14 7.21 13.05
N ILE A 104 7.04 6.60 13.83
CA ILE A 104 8.49 6.84 13.76
C ILE A 104 9.17 5.52 13.44
N THR A 105 9.98 5.52 12.37
CA THR A 105 10.75 4.35 11.92
C THR A 105 12.21 4.70 11.75
N GLU A 106 13.07 3.68 11.75
CA GLU A 106 14.47 3.85 11.35
C GLU A 106 14.56 4.14 9.85
N PHE A 107 15.54 4.96 9.47
CA PHE A 107 15.84 5.24 8.07
C PHE A 107 16.97 4.35 7.58
N TYR A 108 16.72 3.56 6.56
CA TYR A 108 17.73 2.73 5.89
C TYR A 108 18.45 3.52 4.81
N ARG A 109 19.72 3.89 5.06
CA ARG A 109 20.50 4.81 4.22
C ARG A 109 20.68 4.31 2.79
N ASP A 110 20.97 3.01 2.63
CA ASP A 110 21.37 2.39 1.38
C ASP A 110 20.27 1.49 0.80
N ALA A 111 19.03 1.70 1.26
CA ALA A 111 17.86 1.04 0.71
C ALA A 111 17.35 1.77 -0.54
N ARG A 112 16.85 1.00 -1.49
CA ARG A 112 16.15 1.51 -2.66
C ARG A 112 14.81 0.81 -2.84
N MET A 113 13.90 1.45 -3.53
CA MET A 113 12.61 0.84 -3.90
C MET A 113 12.82 -0.21 -5.00
N CYS A 114 11.86 -1.13 -5.13
CA CYS A 114 11.82 -2.10 -6.21
C CYS A 114 11.65 -1.37 -7.55
N ASP A 115 12.47 -1.73 -8.53
CA ASP A 115 12.24 -1.38 -9.93
C ASP A 115 11.41 -2.49 -10.58
N ALA A 116 10.13 -2.20 -10.88
CA ALA A 116 9.21 -3.14 -11.51
C ALA A 116 9.65 -3.63 -12.91
N HIS A 117 10.62 -2.97 -13.54
CA HIS A 117 11.20 -3.39 -14.82
C HIS A 117 12.48 -4.22 -14.65
N ASN A 118 13.01 -4.33 -13.44
CA ASN A 118 14.16 -5.16 -13.13
C ASN A 118 13.72 -6.55 -12.66
N LYS A 119 13.94 -7.57 -13.47
CA LYS A 119 13.55 -8.96 -13.19
C LYS A 119 14.08 -9.50 -11.86
N MET A 120 15.28 -9.11 -11.45
CA MET A 120 15.86 -9.55 -10.17
C MET A 120 15.14 -8.92 -8.99
N ASP A 121 14.81 -7.64 -9.08
CA ASP A 121 14.05 -6.94 -8.05
C ASP A 121 12.66 -7.56 -7.88
N VAL A 122 11.94 -7.74 -9.00
CA VAL A 122 10.62 -8.38 -8.99
C VAL A 122 10.69 -9.76 -8.35
N LYS A 123 11.69 -10.58 -8.73
CA LYS A 123 11.89 -11.91 -8.16
C LYS A 123 12.08 -11.86 -6.64
N CYS A 124 13.04 -11.06 -6.16
CA CYS A 124 13.30 -10.94 -4.72
C CYS A 124 12.07 -10.42 -3.94
N CYS A 125 11.33 -9.45 -4.51
CA CYS A 125 10.13 -8.92 -3.89
C CYS A 125 9.01 -9.96 -3.81
N LEU A 126 8.78 -10.74 -4.88
CA LEU A 126 7.74 -11.78 -4.89
C LEU A 126 8.10 -12.99 -4.01
N GLU A 127 9.38 -13.37 -3.94
CA GLU A 127 9.86 -14.39 -3.00
C GLU A 127 9.59 -13.93 -1.56
N ARG A 128 9.91 -12.67 -1.24
CA ARG A 128 9.63 -12.09 0.08
C ARG A 128 8.15 -12.01 0.39
N LEU A 129 7.31 -11.66 -0.60
CA LEU A 129 5.87 -11.61 -0.46
C LEU A 129 5.29 -13.01 -0.19
N ARG A 130 5.78 -14.04 -0.89
CA ARG A 130 5.38 -15.43 -0.66
C ARG A 130 5.77 -15.89 0.75
N GLU A 131 7.00 -15.65 1.18
CA GLU A 131 7.44 -15.95 2.55
C GLU A 131 6.53 -15.31 3.60
N PHE A 132 6.12 -14.06 3.38
CA PHE A 132 5.19 -13.36 4.26
C PHE A 132 3.83 -14.07 4.31
N HIS A 133 3.25 -14.42 3.17
CA HIS A 133 1.96 -15.11 3.10
C HIS A 133 2.02 -16.52 3.74
N GLU A 134 3.13 -17.23 3.58
CA GLU A 134 3.36 -18.55 4.19
C GLU A 134 3.44 -18.50 5.72
N MET A 135 3.73 -17.35 6.33
CA MET A 135 3.67 -17.19 7.78
C MET A 135 2.25 -17.26 8.34
N LYS A 136 1.20 -17.17 7.49
CA LYS A 136 -0.22 -17.22 7.86
C LYS A 136 -0.56 -16.35 9.07
N LEU A 137 0.02 -15.15 9.13
CA LEU A 137 -0.25 -14.19 10.20
C LEU A 137 -1.72 -13.75 10.16
N GLN A 138 -2.26 -13.36 11.30
CA GLN A 138 -3.66 -12.99 11.43
C GLN A 138 -3.84 -11.68 12.19
N VAL A 139 -4.89 -10.94 11.83
CA VAL A 139 -5.44 -9.78 12.52
C VAL A 139 -6.97 -9.92 12.60
N GLU A 140 -7.63 -9.06 13.38
CA GLU A 140 -9.09 -9.19 13.59
C GLU A 140 -9.96 -8.58 12.49
N HIS A 141 -9.37 -7.74 11.61
CA HIS A 141 -10.10 -7.02 10.57
C HIS A 141 -9.82 -7.60 9.18
N GLU A 142 -10.81 -7.47 8.31
CA GLU A 142 -10.78 -7.91 6.92
C GLU A 142 -10.83 -6.72 5.96
N PHE A 143 -10.32 -6.91 4.75
CA PHE A 143 -10.44 -5.96 3.64
C PHE A 143 -11.34 -6.55 2.56
N ASP A 144 -12.65 -6.31 2.65
CA ASP A 144 -13.58 -6.74 1.61
C ASP A 144 -13.46 -5.83 0.39
N LEU A 145 -12.92 -6.38 -0.70
CA LEU A 145 -12.67 -5.65 -1.95
C LEU A 145 -13.95 -5.08 -2.56
N PHE A 146 -15.05 -5.83 -2.54
CA PHE A 146 -16.32 -5.42 -3.14
C PHE A 146 -17.01 -4.34 -2.30
N ALA A 147 -17.04 -4.54 -0.99
CA ALA A 147 -17.54 -3.50 -0.07
C ALA A 147 -16.70 -2.22 -0.17
N GLN A 148 -15.39 -2.34 -0.39
CA GLN A 148 -14.50 -1.18 -0.52
C GLN A 148 -14.72 -0.43 -1.84
N ILE A 149 -15.05 -1.13 -2.94
CA ILE A 149 -15.48 -0.49 -4.20
C ILE A 149 -16.73 0.38 -3.95
N GLU A 150 -17.74 -0.18 -3.29
CA GLU A 150 -18.98 0.54 -2.95
C GLU A 150 -18.73 1.70 -1.98
N PHE A 151 -17.83 1.50 -1.00
CA PHE A 151 -17.43 2.57 -0.09
C PHE A 151 -16.79 3.75 -0.83
N TYR A 152 -15.82 3.52 -1.72
CA TYR A 152 -15.21 4.62 -2.49
C TYR A 152 -16.22 5.31 -3.42
N GLU A 153 -17.12 4.56 -4.03
CA GLU A 153 -18.24 5.12 -4.81
C GLU A 153 -19.13 6.03 -3.95
N SER A 154 -19.44 5.63 -2.71
CA SER A 154 -20.24 6.43 -1.78
C SER A 154 -19.60 7.79 -1.45
N LEU A 155 -18.25 7.86 -1.47
CA LEU A 155 -17.51 9.08 -1.23
C LEU A 155 -17.63 10.11 -2.38
N TRP A 156 -18.18 9.71 -3.54
CA TRP A 156 -18.45 10.63 -4.64
C TRP A 156 -19.69 11.51 -4.40
N GLN A 157 -20.43 11.29 -3.31
CA GLN A 157 -21.55 12.11 -2.89
C GLN A 157 -22.65 12.27 -3.99
N GLY A 158 -22.96 11.18 -4.68
CA GLY A 158 -23.97 11.15 -5.74
C GLY A 158 -23.52 11.75 -7.08
N THR A 159 -22.28 12.19 -7.21
CA THR A 159 -21.74 12.56 -8.53
C THR A 159 -21.50 11.29 -9.34
N PRO A 160 -21.94 11.20 -10.60
CA PRO A 160 -21.67 10.03 -11.43
C PRO A 160 -20.15 9.86 -11.68
N SER A 161 -19.75 8.63 -12.01
CA SER A 161 -18.40 8.34 -12.51
C SER A 161 -18.09 9.13 -13.79
N GLY A 162 -16.82 9.45 -14.00
CA GLY A 162 -16.34 10.03 -15.27
C GLY A 162 -16.40 9.05 -16.45
N TYR A 163 -16.60 7.75 -16.20
CA TYR A 163 -16.69 6.70 -17.23
C TYR A 163 -18.16 6.42 -17.58
N SER A 164 -18.53 6.58 -18.85
CA SER A 164 -19.93 6.44 -19.31
C SER A 164 -20.46 5.01 -19.19
N ASP A 165 -19.60 4.00 -19.19
CA ASP A 165 -19.89 2.57 -19.08
C ASP A 165 -19.65 1.99 -17.68
N TYR A 166 -19.51 2.87 -16.67
CA TYR A 166 -19.17 2.47 -15.29
C TYR A 166 -20.14 1.44 -14.70
N ALA A 167 -21.44 1.66 -14.84
CA ALA A 167 -22.45 0.77 -14.26
C ALA A 167 -22.35 -0.66 -14.85
N GLU A 168 -22.10 -0.77 -16.16
CA GLU A 168 -21.90 -2.05 -16.84
C GLU A 168 -20.59 -2.69 -16.39
N THR A 169 -19.49 -1.94 -16.35
CA THR A 169 -18.18 -2.43 -15.91
C THR A 169 -18.25 -2.92 -14.46
N LYS A 170 -18.87 -2.16 -13.56
CA LYS A 170 -19.09 -2.57 -12.17
C LYS A 170 -19.86 -3.90 -12.09
N SER A 171 -20.99 -4.01 -12.82
CA SER A 171 -21.78 -5.25 -12.84
C SER A 171 -20.98 -6.45 -13.32
N ARG A 172 -20.17 -6.30 -14.36
CA ARG A 172 -19.28 -7.33 -14.89
C ARG A 172 -18.23 -7.74 -13.85
N VAL A 173 -17.55 -6.78 -13.22
CA VAL A 173 -16.54 -7.07 -12.18
C VAL A 173 -17.16 -7.77 -10.98
N PHE A 174 -18.35 -7.34 -10.53
CA PHE A 174 -19.04 -7.99 -9.41
C PHE A 174 -19.48 -9.42 -9.73
N SER A 175 -19.73 -9.76 -10.99
CA SER A 175 -20.04 -11.15 -11.39
C SER A 175 -18.86 -12.11 -11.18
N LEU A 176 -17.61 -11.61 -11.07
CA LEU A 176 -16.44 -12.43 -10.79
C LEU A 176 -16.37 -12.93 -9.35
N GLN A 177 -17.17 -12.35 -8.43
CA GLN A 177 -17.19 -12.73 -7.02
C GLN A 177 -17.51 -14.21 -6.81
N GLN A 178 -18.37 -14.79 -7.65
CA GLN A 178 -18.72 -16.19 -7.57
C GLN A 178 -17.47 -17.07 -7.79
N TYR A 179 -16.70 -16.81 -8.86
CA TYR A 179 -15.48 -17.54 -9.16
C TYR A 179 -14.41 -17.36 -8.08
N ILE A 180 -14.22 -16.14 -7.61
CA ILE A 180 -13.29 -15.85 -6.50
C ILE A 180 -13.67 -16.69 -5.26
N ASN A 181 -14.96 -16.73 -4.89
CA ASN A 181 -15.42 -17.45 -3.71
C ASN A 181 -15.24 -18.97 -3.83
N GLU A 182 -15.32 -19.52 -5.05
CA GLU A 182 -15.10 -20.95 -5.31
C GLU A 182 -13.63 -21.35 -5.12
N TYR A 183 -12.69 -20.48 -5.52
CA TYR A 183 -11.25 -20.79 -5.54
C TYR A 183 -10.42 -19.98 -4.56
N LYS A 184 -11.04 -19.21 -3.65
CA LYS A 184 -10.30 -18.42 -2.67
C LYS A 184 -9.44 -19.26 -1.74
N GLU A 185 -8.26 -18.76 -1.42
CA GLU A 185 -7.43 -19.32 -0.37
C GLU A 185 -7.94 -19.00 1.03
N GLU A 186 -7.43 -19.72 2.02
CA GLU A 186 -7.61 -19.32 3.42
C GLU A 186 -7.02 -17.93 3.64
N TYR A 187 -7.83 -17.02 4.17
CA TYR A 187 -7.40 -15.66 4.44
C TYR A 187 -6.25 -15.62 5.44
N CYS A 188 -5.27 -14.83 5.13
CA CYS A 188 -4.18 -14.49 6.04
C CYS A 188 -3.96 -12.97 6.02
N LEU A 189 -3.10 -12.47 6.91
CA LEU A 189 -2.67 -11.09 6.80
C LEU A 189 -2.06 -10.87 5.43
N THR A 190 -2.62 -9.94 4.67
CA THR A 190 -2.26 -9.57 3.31
C THR A 190 -1.95 -8.08 3.30
N HIS A 191 -0.98 -7.63 2.53
CA HIS A 191 -0.53 -6.24 2.56
C HIS A 191 -1.56 -5.28 1.94
N ILE A 192 -2.33 -5.75 0.95
CA ILE A 192 -3.33 -5.01 0.15
C ILE A 192 -2.71 -3.93 -0.73
N ASP A 193 -1.67 -3.28 -0.30
CA ASP A 193 -0.93 -2.25 -1.06
C ASP A 193 0.50 -2.72 -1.38
N ALA A 194 0.64 -3.98 -1.82
CA ALA A 194 1.92 -4.61 -2.19
C ALA A 194 2.45 -4.09 -3.54
N VAL A 195 2.61 -2.78 -3.63
CA VAL A 195 3.11 -2.08 -4.83
C VAL A 195 4.64 -1.98 -4.80
N PRO A 196 5.33 -1.90 -5.96
CA PRO A 196 6.80 -1.82 -6.02
C PRO A 196 7.42 -0.75 -5.09
N ASP A 197 6.76 0.40 -4.95
CA ASP A 197 7.22 1.51 -4.09
C ASP A 197 7.21 1.16 -2.59
N ASN A 198 6.50 0.09 -2.20
CA ASN A 198 6.41 -0.39 -0.82
C ASN A 198 7.40 -1.54 -0.52
N PHE A 199 8.25 -1.92 -1.47
CA PHE A 199 9.35 -2.86 -1.26
C PHE A 199 10.67 -2.13 -1.19
N LEU A 200 11.33 -2.19 -0.03
CA LEU A 200 12.69 -1.67 0.15
C LEU A 200 13.70 -2.82 0.01
N ILE A 201 14.57 -2.71 -0.97
CA ILE A 201 15.69 -3.63 -1.19
C ILE A 201 16.92 -3.01 -0.50
N LEU A 202 17.45 -3.73 0.49
CA LEU A 202 18.60 -3.28 1.27
C LEU A 202 19.91 -3.64 0.57
N SER A 203 21.02 -3.07 1.03
CA SER A 203 22.35 -3.30 0.44
C SER A 203 22.86 -4.74 0.59
N ASP A 204 22.33 -5.50 1.54
CA ASP A 204 22.61 -6.94 1.71
C ASP A 204 21.71 -7.85 0.88
N GLY A 205 20.82 -7.27 0.08
CA GLY A 205 19.84 -7.97 -0.76
C GLY A 205 18.56 -8.37 -0.04
N SER A 206 18.43 -8.14 1.28
CA SER A 206 17.18 -8.39 1.98
C SER A 206 16.08 -7.40 1.56
N VAL A 207 14.82 -7.84 1.63
CA VAL A 207 13.66 -7.04 1.24
C VAL A 207 12.76 -6.79 2.43
N LYS A 208 12.31 -5.55 2.60
CA LYS A 208 11.32 -5.13 3.59
C LYS A 208 10.08 -4.58 2.91
N LEU A 209 8.91 -4.92 3.43
CA LEU A 209 7.66 -4.29 3.04
C LEU A 209 7.35 -3.14 4.00
N ILE A 210 6.95 -2.00 3.46
CA ILE A 210 6.61 -0.80 4.22
C ILE A 210 5.18 -0.35 3.90
N ASP A 211 4.66 0.55 4.72
CA ASP A 211 3.35 1.19 4.55
C ASP A 211 2.14 0.24 4.63
N TRP A 212 2.02 -0.45 5.75
CA TRP A 212 1.01 -1.45 6.09
C TRP A 212 -0.38 -0.86 6.43
N GLU A 213 -0.70 0.34 5.98
CA GLU A 213 -1.91 1.06 6.43
C GLU A 213 -3.23 0.48 5.87
N TYR A 214 -3.17 -0.33 4.80
CA TYR A 214 -4.30 -1.06 4.24
C TYR A 214 -4.30 -2.56 4.59
N ALA A 215 -3.23 -3.06 5.20
CA ALA A 215 -3.07 -4.48 5.45
C ALA A 215 -4.17 -5.04 6.35
N ALA A 216 -4.71 -6.19 5.96
CA ALA A 216 -5.85 -6.83 6.62
C ALA A 216 -5.93 -8.32 6.26
N MET A 217 -6.88 -9.06 6.81
CA MET A 217 -7.17 -10.41 6.40
C MET A 217 -7.77 -10.42 5.00
N GLN A 218 -7.13 -11.14 4.08
CA GLN A 218 -7.61 -11.34 2.71
C GLN A 218 -6.95 -12.58 2.07
N ASP A 219 -7.40 -12.97 0.87
CA ASP A 219 -6.70 -13.93 0.01
C ASP A 219 -5.34 -13.37 -0.40
N PRO A 220 -4.23 -14.07 -0.13
CA PRO A 220 -2.87 -13.56 -0.40
C PRO A 220 -2.62 -13.20 -1.87
N HIS A 221 -3.37 -13.77 -2.79
CA HIS A 221 -3.20 -13.50 -4.23
C HIS A 221 -3.67 -12.10 -4.64
N VAL A 222 -4.35 -11.36 -3.77
CA VAL A 222 -4.68 -9.94 -3.97
C VAL A 222 -3.40 -9.11 -4.08
N ASP A 223 -2.37 -9.43 -3.31
CA ASP A 223 -1.09 -8.70 -3.37
C ASP A 223 -0.37 -8.87 -4.72
N ILE A 224 -0.55 -10.02 -5.40
CA ILE A 224 -0.03 -10.22 -6.76
C ILE A 224 -0.76 -9.30 -7.75
N ALA A 225 -2.09 -9.21 -7.62
CA ALA A 225 -2.90 -8.32 -8.44
C ALA A 225 -2.51 -6.84 -8.24
N MET A 226 -2.29 -6.44 -6.98
CA MET A 226 -1.87 -5.08 -6.64
C MET A 226 -0.51 -4.72 -7.22
N PHE A 227 0.47 -5.62 -7.13
CA PHE A 227 1.78 -5.43 -7.75
C PHE A 227 1.65 -5.23 -9.27
N ALA A 228 0.82 -6.06 -9.93
CA ALA A 228 0.62 -6.01 -11.38
C ALA A 228 0.00 -4.69 -11.86
N ILE A 229 -1.12 -4.25 -11.24
CA ILE A 229 -1.84 -3.05 -11.68
C ILE A 229 -1.08 -1.77 -11.41
N TYR A 230 -0.31 -1.70 -10.32
CA TYR A 230 0.51 -0.54 -10.02
C TYR A 230 1.70 -0.42 -10.97
N SER A 231 2.30 -1.58 -11.32
CA SER A 231 3.40 -1.66 -12.28
C SER A 231 2.96 -1.40 -13.73
N LEU A 232 1.66 -1.27 -13.97
CA LEU A 232 1.05 -1.12 -15.30
C LEU A 232 1.42 -2.28 -16.26
N TYR A 233 1.50 -3.50 -15.72
CA TYR A 233 1.87 -4.69 -16.48
C TYR A 233 0.81 -5.08 -17.49
N ASP A 234 1.25 -5.50 -18.67
CA ASP A 234 0.40 -6.19 -19.64
C ASP A 234 0.17 -7.67 -19.24
N LYS A 235 -0.63 -8.39 -20.02
CA LYS A 235 -0.98 -9.78 -19.71
C LYS A 235 0.24 -10.70 -19.65
N GLU A 236 1.23 -10.54 -20.53
CA GLU A 236 2.43 -11.37 -20.54
C GLU A 236 3.28 -11.11 -19.29
N GLN A 237 3.42 -9.85 -18.89
CA GLN A 237 4.12 -9.47 -17.68
C GLN A 237 3.38 -9.98 -16.42
N VAL A 238 2.05 -9.97 -16.43
CA VAL A 238 1.23 -10.56 -15.35
C VAL A 238 1.45 -12.08 -15.27
N ASP A 239 1.47 -12.79 -16.39
CA ASP A 239 1.73 -14.22 -16.40
C ASP A 239 3.12 -14.54 -15.82
N ASN A 240 4.13 -13.79 -16.23
CA ASN A 240 5.48 -13.92 -15.69
C ASN A 240 5.54 -13.63 -14.18
N LEU A 241 4.80 -12.61 -13.72
CA LEU A 241 4.69 -12.28 -12.29
C LEU A 241 4.10 -13.45 -11.49
N ILE A 242 3.01 -14.05 -11.99
CA ILE A 242 2.37 -15.22 -11.38
C ILE A 242 3.35 -16.39 -11.35
N ASP A 243 4.04 -16.68 -12.46
CA ASP A 243 5.01 -17.78 -12.52
C ASP A 243 6.15 -17.61 -11.52
N ILE A 244 6.64 -16.37 -11.32
CA ILE A 244 7.65 -16.07 -10.29
C ILE A 244 7.11 -16.36 -8.89
N TYR A 245 5.90 -15.90 -8.58
CA TYR A 245 5.32 -16.10 -7.25
C TYR A 245 5.09 -17.58 -6.93
N PHE A 246 4.68 -18.40 -7.92
CA PHE A 246 4.42 -19.85 -7.79
C PHE A 246 5.63 -20.73 -8.12
N ASP A 247 6.81 -20.16 -8.29
CA ASP A 247 8.04 -20.89 -8.61
C ASP A 247 7.88 -21.79 -9.88
N GLY A 248 7.21 -21.23 -10.88
CA GLY A 248 7.03 -21.82 -12.23
C GLY A 248 5.74 -22.61 -12.45
N TYR A 249 4.98 -22.95 -11.42
CA TYR A 249 3.72 -23.68 -11.60
C TYR A 249 2.56 -23.06 -10.82
N CYS A 250 1.60 -22.52 -11.54
CA CYS A 250 0.33 -22.03 -11.00
C CYS A 250 -0.85 -22.83 -11.60
N PRO A 251 -1.71 -23.47 -10.79
CA PRO A 251 -2.93 -24.13 -11.29
C PRO A 251 -3.77 -23.16 -12.13
N LYS A 252 -4.42 -23.68 -13.20
CA LYS A 252 -5.22 -22.86 -14.13
C LYS A 252 -6.30 -22.05 -13.39
N GLU A 253 -6.99 -22.68 -12.45
CA GLU A 253 -8.08 -22.08 -11.67
C GLU A 253 -7.56 -20.91 -10.80
N ILE A 254 -6.40 -21.09 -10.18
CA ILE A 254 -5.76 -20.05 -9.35
C ILE A 254 -5.27 -18.89 -10.23
N ARG A 255 -4.71 -19.18 -11.39
CA ARG A 255 -4.31 -18.15 -12.36
C ARG A 255 -5.51 -17.31 -12.80
N ILE A 256 -6.63 -17.95 -13.13
CA ILE A 256 -7.88 -17.25 -13.49
C ILE A 256 -8.39 -16.41 -12.31
N LYS A 257 -8.34 -16.95 -11.08
CA LYS A 257 -8.70 -16.19 -9.88
C LYS A 257 -7.84 -14.93 -9.72
N ILE A 258 -6.53 -15.01 -9.99
CA ILE A 258 -5.65 -13.84 -9.95
C ILE A 258 -6.06 -12.80 -11.01
N TYR A 259 -6.43 -13.24 -12.21
CA TYR A 259 -6.99 -12.33 -13.22
C TYR A 259 -8.30 -11.67 -12.74
N CYS A 260 -9.16 -12.42 -12.02
CA CYS A 260 -10.34 -11.83 -11.39
C CYS A 260 -9.93 -10.74 -10.39
N TYR A 261 -8.94 -10.99 -9.54
CA TYR A 261 -8.45 -9.98 -8.60
C TYR A 261 -7.86 -8.75 -9.29
N ILE A 262 -7.16 -8.93 -10.42
CA ILE A 262 -6.67 -7.78 -11.21
C ILE A 262 -7.82 -6.91 -11.71
N ALA A 263 -8.90 -7.53 -12.20
CA ALA A 263 -10.09 -6.78 -12.62
C ALA A 263 -10.75 -6.05 -11.44
N VAL A 264 -10.92 -6.73 -10.30
CA VAL A 264 -11.52 -6.15 -9.08
C VAL A 264 -10.68 -5.01 -8.52
N CYS A 265 -9.38 -5.23 -8.37
CA CYS A 265 -8.43 -4.22 -7.86
C CYS A 265 -8.33 -3.01 -8.82
N GLY A 266 -8.37 -3.26 -10.15
CA GLY A 266 -8.40 -2.19 -11.14
C GLY A 266 -9.62 -1.26 -10.95
N LEU A 267 -10.82 -1.84 -10.76
CA LEU A 267 -12.02 -1.04 -10.48
C LEU A 267 -11.92 -0.32 -9.12
N LEU A 268 -11.44 -1.03 -8.09
CA LEU A 268 -11.25 -0.48 -6.75
C LEU A 268 -10.39 0.78 -6.76
N TRP A 269 -9.21 0.70 -7.38
CA TRP A 269 -8.27 1.82 -7.42
C TRP A 269 -8.70 2.92 -8.40
N SER A 270 -9.44 2.59 -9.46
CA SER A 270 -10.09 3.58 -10.30
C SER A 270 -11.09 4.43 -9.48
N ASN A 271 -11.92 3.78 -8.66
CA ASN A 271 -12.88 4.47 -7.78
C ASN A 271 -12.19 5.36 -6.73
N TRP A 272 -11.07 4.87 -6.16
CA TRP A 272 -10.23 5.66 -5.26
C TRP A 272 -9.65 6.89 -5.97
N CYS A 273 -9.15 6.74 -7.20
CA CYS A 273 -8.65 7.86 -7.99
C CYS A 273 -9.74 8.90 -8.26
N GLU A 274 -10.94 8.49 -8.66
CA GLU A 274 -12.08 9.41 -8.86
C GLU A 274 -12.43 10.16 -7.56
N TYR A 275 -12.40 9.49 -6.41
CA TYR A 275 -12.59 10.16 -5.13
C TYR A 275 -11.50 11.22 -4.87
N LYS A 276 -10.22 10.85 -5.07
CA LYS A 276 -9.10 11.76 -4.85
C LYS A 276 -9.08 12.93 -5.82
N GLU A 277 -9.55 12.74 -7.05
CA GLU A 277 -9.70 13.84 -8.03
C GLU A 277 -10.72 14.89 -7.56
N LYS A 278 -11.80 14.49 -6.90
CA LYS A 278 -12.74 15.41 -6.25
C LYS A 278 -12.13 16.22 -5.11
N LEU A 279 -11.04 15.71 -4.53
CA LEU A 279 -10.21 16.43 -3.54
C LEU A 279 -9.08 17.25 -4.19
N GLY A 280 -9.07 17.37 -5.53
CA GLY A 280 -8.11 18.17 -6.29
C GLY A 280 -6.78 17.47 -6.63
N VAL A 281 -6.68 16.16 -6.42
CA VAL A 281 -5.49 15.36 -6.78
C VAL A 281 -5.76 14.69 -8.13
N LYS A 282 -4.99 15.03 -9.16
CA LYS A 282 -5.17 14.49 -10.52
C LYS A 282 -4.28 13.27 -10.76
N PHE A 283 -4.87 12.18 -11.22
CA PHE A 283 -4.18 10.94 -11.59
C PHE A 283 -4.17 10.67 -13.10
N CYS A 284 -4.99 11.38 -13.88
CA CYS A 284 -5.04 11.33 -15.35
C CYS A 284 -4.91 9.91 -15.93
N GLU A 285 -3.77 9.65 -16.58
CA GLU A 285 -3.51 8.36 -17.25
C GLU A 285 -3.52 7.17 -16.29
N TYR A 286 -3.02 7.33 -15.06
CA TYR A 286 -3.02 6.24 -14.07
C TYR A 286 -4.45 5.78 -13.73
N ALA A 287 -5.37 6.71 -13.44
CA ALA A 287 -6.78 6.38 -13.15
C ALA A 287 -7.44 5.65 -14.32
N TYR A 288 -7.19 6.13 -15.54
CA TYR A 288 -7.70 5.49 -16.75
C TYR A 288 -7.15 4.06 -16.91
N ARG A 289 -5.86 3.83 -16.70
CA ARG A 289 -5.25 2.50 -16.78
C ARG A 289 -5.83 1.55 -15.74
N GLN A 290 -6.09 2.02 -14.51
CA GLN A 290 -6.76 1.19 -13.49
C GLN A 290 -8.17 0.77 -13.96
N TYR A 291 -8.93 1.69 -14.55
CA TYR A 291 -10.23 1.36 -15.11
C TYR A 291 -10.16 0.38 -16.29
N GLN A 292 -9.12 0.49 -17.14
CA GLN A 292 -8.91 -0.47 -18.22
C GLN A 292 -8.60 -1.87 -17.69
N TYR A 293 -7.83 -2.03 -16.60
CA TYR A 293 -7.63 -3.33 -15.96
C TYR A 293 -8.94 -4.01 -15.59
N ALA A 294 -9.92 -3.29 -15.09
CA ALA A 294 -11.24 -3.83 -14.77
C ALA A 294 -11.93 -4.46 -16.00
N LYS A 295 -11.78 -3.85 -17.15
CA LYS A 295 -12.40 -4.29 -18.43
C LYS A 295 -11.59 -5.40 -19.10
N ASP A 296 -10.31 -5.17 -19.31
CA ASP A 296 -9.43 -6.06 -20.06
C ASP A 296 -9.30 -7.42 -19.37
N PHE A 297 -9.12 -7.42 -18.03
CA PHE A 297 -8.99 -8.67 -17.28
C PHE A 297 -10.33 -9.38 -17.06
N PHE A 298 -11.45 -8.66 -17.01
CA PHE A 298 -12.75 -9.31 -17.12
C PHE A 298 -12.87 -10.10 -18.43
N ASP A 299 -12.54 -9.50 -19.57
CA ASP A 299 -12.59 -10.17 -20.88
C ASP A 299 -11.60 -11.33 -20.98
N ILE A 300 -10.42 -11.21 -20.35
CA ILE A 300 -9.45 -12.32 -20.27
C ILE A 300 -10.04 -13.48 -19.46
N VAL A 301 -10.66 -13.23 -18.31
CA VAL A 301 -11.33 -14.25 -17.50
C VAL A 301 -12.40 -14.96 -18.31
N GLN A 302 -13.30 -14.22 -18.96
CA GLN A 302 -14.38 -14.84 -19.76
C GLN A 302 -13.83 -15.77 -20.84
N ARG A 303 -12.79 -15.36 -21.57
CA ARG A 303 -12.14 -16.21 -22.58
C ARG A 303 -11.53 -17.47 -22.00
N ASN A 304 -10.98 -17.44 -20.79
CA ASN A 304 -10.37 -18.58 -20.13
C ASN A 304 -11.39 -19.56 -19.52
N LEU A 305 -12.62 -19.09 -19.22
CA LEU A 305 -13.70 -19.94 -18.73
C LEU A 305 -14.44 -20.70 -19.85
N ILE A 306 -14.38 -20.19 -21.09
CA ILE A 306 -15.03 -20.82 -22.25
C ILE A 306 -14.12 -21.92 -22.86
N ASN A 307 -12.80 -21.82 -22.70
CA ASN A 307 -11.79 -22.75 -23.20
C ASN A 307 -11.32 -23.73 -22.10
#